data_fcfd7d9708b0211909c202e336d48a33
#
_entry.id   fcfd7d9708b0211909c202e336d48a33
#
_cell.length_a   1.000
_cell.length_b   1.000
_cell.length_c   1.000
_cell.angle_alpha   90.00
_cell.angle_beta   90.00
_cell.angle_gamma   90.00
#
_symmetry.space_group_name_H-M   'P 1'
#
loop_
_entity.id
_entity.type
_entity.pdbx_description
1 polymer ?
#
loop_
_entity_poly.entity_id
_entity_poly.type
_entity_poly.pdbx_seq_one_letter_code
_entity_poly.pdbx_strand_id
1 'polypeptide(L)'
;MKLPLFEPYKIKMTEPVYTSSREERGKWIKDASFNVYNLTSEQVTIDLLTDTGCGAMSDRQWSALMKGDESFAGSSSFYNLKKVITELTGFEWVFPAHQGPAADNILFSVMIKEGDIVPGNSLFDTTRGLLEFRKAIPVDCTVKEANDLYSWFPFKGNIDHTRLEDILRNNPDEKISCIIITVTNNSAGGQPVSMENLRAVRGLADKYRVKFFLNSARFAENAWFIKTRESGYAEKSIREILLEMFSYADGMTMSAREDSIMNTGGFTAFRDEELYRKAVRFNTVYEGFATNGGIPGRDMNALAQGLYEGTDPEYLRSRMSQISFLGSKLKEYGIPVAEPFGGHAIYIDAERFLPMVPKEEFPAQVLVSEIYIEGGVRTSEVGALMADRNPLTRENRYPVNEFVRLAIPRRVYSDNHMGYVAAVVKNVFNRKGTINKGFRIKKEEPFLRYFTLELESV
;
A
#
# COMPACT_ATOMS: atom_id res chain seq x y z
N MET A 1 4.50 37.74 3.61
CA MET A 1 4.75 36.50 4.34
C MET A 1 3.89 35.40 3.68
N LYS A 2 4.48 34.28 3.29
CA LYS A 2 3.70 33.13 2.73
C LYS A 2 2.95 32.48 3.90
N LEU A 3 1.63 32.37 3.81
CA LEU A 3 0.82 31.73 4.85
C LEU A 3 1.18 30.23 4.95
N PRO A 4 1.14 29.64 6.17
CA PRO A 4 1.34 28.21 6.34
C PRO A 4 0.20 27.41 5.68
N LEU A 5 0.50 26.17 5.29
CA LEU A 5 -0.51 25.23 4.84
C LEU A 5 -1.39 24.82 6.03
N PHE A 6 -2.64 24.51 5.75
CA PHE A 6 -3.60 23.97 6.71
C PHE A 6 -4.42 22.85 6.05
N GLU A 7 -5.06 22.04 6.86
CA GLU A 7 -5.92 20.95 6.41
C GLU A 7 -7.18 21.53 5.73
N PRO A 8 -7.60 21.01 4.56
CA PRO A 8 -8.77 21.51 3.83
C PRO A 8 -10.11 21.00 4.41
N TYR A 9 -10.14 20.60 5.67
CA TYR A 9 -11.33 20.08 6.36
C TYR A 9 -11.38 20.52 7.83
N LYS A 10 -12.57 20.40 8.43
CA LYS A 10 -12.81 20.62 9.87
C LYS A 10 -13.12 19.29 10.55
N ILE A 11 -12.55 19.07 11.72
CA ILE A 11 -12.82 17.87 12.53
C ILE A 11 -14.16 18.04 13.27
N LYS A 12 -15.10 17.12 13.03
CA LYS A 12 -16.42 17.12 13.67
C LYS A 12 -16.62 15.93 14.61
N MET A 13 -15.83 14.87 14.46
CA MET A 13 -15.91 13.66 15.27
C MET A 13 -14.51 13.34 15.80
N THR A 14 -14.41 12.95 17.04
CA THR A 14 -13.14 12.60 17.69
C THR A 14 -13.29 11.26 18.40
N GLU A 15 -12.18 10.51 18.41
CA GLU A 15 -12.02 9.27 19.15
C GLU A 15 -10.93 9.47 20.21
N PRO A 16 -11.15 9.05 21.49
CA PRO A 16 -10.16 9.22 22.53
C PRO A 16 -8.91 8.37 22.26
N VAL A 17 -7.74 8.92 22.54
CA VAL A 17 -6.46 8.22 22.45
C VAL A 17 -6.15 7.57 23.81
N TYR A 18 -5.80 6.29 23.79
CA TYR A 18 -5.39 5.57 25.00
C TYR A 18 -3.92 5.84 25.31
N THR A 19 -3.62 6.13 26.56
CA THR A 19 -2.25 6.33 27.06
C THR A 19 -1.88 5.26 28.07
N SER A 20 -0.63 4.86 28.10
CA SER A 20 -0.10 3.82 28.97
C SER A 20 1.32 4.13 29.40
N SER A 21 1.77 3.51 30.48
CA SER A 21 3.15 3.58 30.92
C SER A 21 4.09 2.74 30.06
N ARG A 22 5.38 3.05 30.10
CA ARG A 22 6.41 2.26 29.43
C ARG A 22 6.45 0.81 29.93
N GLU A 23 6.20 0.61 31.22
CA GLU A 23 6.19 -0.72 31.87
C GLU A 23 5.03 -1.58 31.32
N GLU A 24 3.81 -1.03 31.24
CA GLU A 24 2.66 -1.71 30.67
C GLU A 24 2.92 -2.12 29.22
N ARG A 25 3.43 -1.20 28.40
CA ARG A 25 3.76 -1.48 26.99
C ARG A 25 4.84 -2.57 26.87
N GLY A 26 5.86 -2.53 27.74
CA GLY A 26 6.90 -3.55 27.79
C GLY A 26 6.36 -4.93 28.16
N LYS A 27 5.31 -5.01 28.98
CA LYS A 27 4.61 -6.26 29.28
C LYS A 27 3.77 -6.70 28.08
N TRP A 28 2.93 -5.82 27.54
CA TRP A 28 2.02 -6.14 26.45
C TRP A 28 2.73 -6.65 25.20
N ILE A 29 3.85 -6.04 24.79
CA ILE A 29 4.58 -6.52 23.62
C ILE A 29 5.22 -7.90 23.83
N LYS A 30 5.63 -8.22 25.07
CA LYS A 30 6.10 -9.57 25.44
C LYS A 30 4.96 -10.59 25.40
N ASP A 31 3.81 -10.23 25.98
CA ASP A 31 2.61 -11.07 25.97
C ASP A 31 2.12 -11.31 24.52
N ALA A 32 2.33 -10.32 23.63
CA ALA A 32 2.07 -10.40 22.18
C ALA A 32 3.18 -11.16 21.41
N SER A 33 4.16 -11.78 22.10
CA SER A 33 5.31 -12.46 21.50
C SER A 33 6.09 -11.58 20.51
N PHE A 34 6.25 -10.30 20.83
CA PHE A 34 6.90 -9.26 20.02
C PHE A 34 6.31 -9.09 18.62
N ASN A 35 5.06 -9.53 18.41
CA ASN A 35 4.33 -9.31 17.19
C ASN A 35 3.24 -8.25 17.42
N VAL A 36 3.42 -7.07 16.81
CA VAL A 36 2.51 -5.92 16.95
C VAL A 36 1.09 -6.16 16.42
N TYR A 37 0.88 -7.18 15.58
CA TYR A 37 -0.44 -7.59 15.11
C TYR A 37 -1.28 -8.27 16.21
N ASN A 38 -0.65 -8.74 17.27
CA ASN A 38 -1.33 -9.35 18.42
C ASN A 38 -1.71 -8.32 19.51
N LEU A 39 -1.37 -7.04 19.33
CA LEU A 39 -1.79 -5.97 20.24
C LEU A 39 -3.25 -5.57 19.95
N THR A 40 -4.02 -5.34 21.00
CA THR A 40 -5.37 -4.77 20.88
C THR A 40 -5.29 -3.26 20.61
N SER A 41 -6.36 -2.67 20.06
CA SER A 41 -6.41 -1.23 19.77
C SER A 41 -6.24 -0.37 21.04
N GLU A 42 -6.76 -0.81 22.19
CA GLU A 42 -6.66 -0.12 23.48
C GLU A 42 -5.22 -0.10 24.04
N GLN A 43 -4.35 -0.97 23.55
CA GLN A 43 -2.93 -1.01 23.91
C GLN A 43 -2.08 -0.07 23.06
N VAL A 44 -2.67 0.63 22.08
CA VAL A 44 -1.96 1.46 21.11
C VAL A 44 -2.34 2.93 21.29
N THR A 45 -1.33 3.79 21.42
CA THR A 45 -1.52 5.23 21.56
C THR A 45 -1.65 5.92 20.20
N ILE A 46 -0.72 5.66 19.28
CA ILE A 46 -0.77 6.13 17.89
C ILE A 46 -0.54 4.93 16.96
N ASP A 47 -1.48 4.68 16.08
CA ASP A 47 -1.45 3.54 15.17
C ASP A 47 -0.96 3.94 13.78
N LEU A 48 0.28 3.61 13.46
CA LEU A 48 0.93 3.77 12.17
C LEU A 48 1.27 2.42 11.54
N LEU A 49 0.56 1.35 11.94
CA LEU A 49 0.73 0.01 11.38
C LEU A 49 0.42 -0.03 9.90
N THR A 50 -0.68 0.62 9.53
CA THR A 50 -1.18 0.67 8.16
C THR A 50 -2.00 1.94 7.91
N ASP A 51 -2.06 2.37 6.65
CA ASP A 51 -3.00 3.40 6.18
C ASP A 51 -4.27 2.80 5.57
N THR A 52 -4.39 1.46 5.58
CA THR A 52 -5.45 0.69 4.92
C THR A 52 -6.66 0.54 5.82
N GLY A 53 -7.79 1.14 5.45
CA GLY A 53 -9.07 0.96 6.14
C GLY A 53 -9.22 1.66 7.48
N CYS A 54 -8.25 2.46 7.89
CA CYS A 54 -8.24 3.20 9.15
C CYS A 54 -8.33 4.73 8.96
N GLY A 55 -8.70 5.19 7.76
CA GLY A 55 -8.95 6.59 7.47
C GLY A 55 -10.29 7.10 8.01
N ALA A 56 -10.39 8.41 8.22
CA ALA A 56 -11.61 9.07 8.65
C ALA A 56 -12.47 9.50 7.44
N MET A 57 -13.67 8.93 7.33
CA MET A 57 -14.66 9.31 6.31
C MET A 57 -15.19 10.71 6.57
N SER A 58 -15.48 11.45 5.49
CA SER A 58 -16.09 12.77 5.56
C SER A 58 -17.60 12.72 5.88
N ASP A 59 -18.16 13.87 6.25
CA ASP A 59 -19.62 14.03 6.39
C ASP A 59 -20.37 13.77 5.08
N ARG A 60 -19.73 14.00 3.92
CA ARG A 60 -20.30 13.67 2.61
C ARG A 60 -20.30 12.17 2.35
N GLN A 61 -19.23 11.45 2.76
CA GLN A 61 -19.20 9.99 2.70
C GLN A 61 -20.25 9.37 3.62
N TRP A 62 -20.40 9.87 4.85
CA TRP A 62 -21.47 9.45 5.78
C TRP A 62 -22.86 9.75 5.21
N SER A 63 -23.06 10.92 4.60
CA SER A 63 -24.33 11.24 3.92
C SER A 63 -24.58 10.31 2.73
N ALA A 64 -23.56 9.98 1.94
CA ALA A 64 -23.67 9.06 0.82
C ALA A 64 -24.03 7.64 1.28
N LEU A 65 -23.43 7.20 2.40
CA LEU A 65 -23.75 5.92 3.05
C LEU A 65 -25.22 5.85 3.44
N MET A 66 -25.76 6.89 4.06
CA MET A 66 -27.17 6.95 4.46
C MET A 66 -28.16 6.98 3.28
N LYS A 67 -27.72 7.33 2.08
CA LYS A 67 -28.52 7.37 0.84
C LYS A 67 -28.39 6.11 -0.01
N GLY A 68 -27.52 5.19 0.37
CA GLY A 68 -27.31 3.95 -0.38
C GLY A 68 -28.55 3.05 -0.33
N ASP A 69 -28.82 2.37 -1.44
CA ASP A 69 -29.86 1.35 -1.54
C ASP A 69 -29.28 -0.06 -1.38
N GLU A 70 -30.05 -0.99 -0.84
CA GLU A 70 -29.63 -2.36 -0.55
C GLU A 70 -30.23 -3.39 -1.54
N SER A 71 -30.38 -3.01 -2.81
CA SER A 71 -30.85 -3.94 -3.85
C SER A 71 -29.79 -4.99 -4.16
N PHE A 72 -30.15 -6.27 -4.07
CA PHE A 72 -29.23 -7.38 -4.37
C PHE A 72 -28.71 -7.34 -5.81
N ALA A 73 -29.56 -6.96 -6.76
CA ALA A 73 -29.20 -6.87 -8.18
C ALA A 73 -29.56 -5.48 -8.72
N GLY A 74 -28.60 -4.84 -9.39
CA GLY A 74 -28.85 -3.59 -10.09
C GLY A 74 -29.14 -2.40 -9.20
N SER A 75 -28.47 -2.32 -8.02
CA SER A 75 -28.62 -1.18 -7.13
C SER A 75 -28.21 0.13 -7.76
N SER A 76 -28.88 1.22 -7.41
CA SER A 76 -28.52 2.57 -7.86
C SER A 76 -27.14 2.98 -7.32
N SER A 77 -26.78 2.49 -6.14
CA SER A 77 -25.45 2.67 -5.54
C SER A 77 -24.33 2.05 -6.37
N PHE A 78 -24.54 0.86 -6.92
CA PHE A 78 -23.59 0.25 -7.85
C PHE A 78 -23.40 1.09 -9.12
N TYR A 79 -24.47 1.54 -9.74
CA TYR A 79 -24.35 2.36 -10.94
C TYR A 79 -23.72 3.72 -10.67
N ASN A 80 -23.95 4.32 -9.51
CA ASN A 80 -23.24 5.52 -9.06
C ASN A 80 -21.73 5.25 -8.92
N LEU A 81 -21.35 4.17 -8.26
CA LEU A 81 -19.95 3.76 -8.13
C LEU A 81 -19.30 3.51 -9.50
N LYS A 82 -19.95 2.72 -10.36
CA LYS A 82 -19.48 2.45 -11.72
C LYS A 82 -19.26 3.72 -12.51
N LYS A 83 -20.20 4.68 -12.45
CA LYS A 83 -20.09 5.98 -13.09
C LYS A 83 -18.84 6.71 -12.66
N VAL A 84 -18.58 6.82 -11.35
CA VAL A 84 -17.40 7.51 -10.81
C VAL A 84 -16.11 6.83 -11.24
N ILE A 85 -16.04 5.50 -11.16
CA ILE A 85 -14.87 4.75 -11.64
C ILE A 85 -14.62 5.02 -13.13
N THR A 86 -15.65 4.95 -13.97
CA THR A 86 -15.52 5.23 -15.41
C THR A 86 -15.06 6.67 -15.66
N GLU A 87 -15.58 7.64 -14.93
CA GLU A 87 -15.18 9.06 -15.06
C GLU A 87 -13.73 9.32 -14.69
N LEU A 88 -13.18 8.59 -13.74
CA LEU A 88 -11.80 8.77 -13.26
C LEU A 88 -10.78 7.91 -14.00
N THR A 89 -11.20 6.75 -14.54
CA THR A 89 -10.27 5.74 -15.06
C THR A 89 -10.51 5.40 -16.54
N GLY A 90 -11.70 5.68 -17.07
CA GLY A 90 -12.11 5.28 -18.42
C GLY A 90 -12.41 3.78 -18.57
N PHE A 91 -12.45 3.00 -17.47
CA PHE A 91 -12.87 1.60 -17.51
C PHE A 91 -14.40 1.49 -17.44
N GLU A 92 -14.98 0.67 -18.30
CA GLU A 92 -16.44 0.48 -18.38
C GLU A 92 -16.94 -0.78 -17.69
N TRP A 93 -16.11 -1.81 -17.58
CA TRP A 93 -16.47 -3.11 -17.05
C TRP A 93 -15.96 -3.26 -15.64
N VAL A 94 -16.84 -3.04 -14.64
CA VAL A 94 -16.50 -2.92 -13.23
C VAL A 94 -17.32 -3.90 -12.41
N PHE A 95 -16.72 -4.51 -11.41
CA PHE A 95 -17.44 -5.14 -10.30
C PHE A 95 -16.75 -4.87 -8.96
N PRO A 96 -17.55 -4.65 -7.89
CA PRO A 96 -17.02 -4.41 -6.57
C PRO A 96 -16.51 -5.70 -5.93
N ALA A 97 -15.66 -5.55 -4.92
CA ALA A 97 -15.19 -6.59 -4.03
C ALA A 97 -15.09 -6.04 -2.60
N HIS A 98 -15.12 -6.89 -1.58
CA HIS A 98 -15.09 -6.43 -0.18
C HIS A 98 -13.71 -5.85 0.23
N GLN A 99 -12.65 -6.13 -0.52
CA GLN A 99 -11.29 -5.61 -0.28
C GLN A 99 -10.37 -5.77 -1.49
N GLY A 100 -9.19 -5.12 -1.47
CA GLY A 100 -8.20 -5.22 -2.54
C GLY A 100 -7.70 -6.63 -2.84
N PRO A 101 -7.26 -7.43 -1.84
CA PRO A 101 -6.86 -8.81 -2.07
C PRO A 101 -7.93 -9.69 -2.73
N ALA A 102 -9.22 -9.42 -2.48
CA ALA A 102 -10.30 -10.10 -3.16
C ALA A 102 -10.40 -9.69 -4.65
N ALA A 103 -10.20 -8.41 -4.95
CA ALA A 103 -10.10 -7.92 -6.31
C ALA A 103 -8.92 -8.56 -7.07
N ASP A 104 -7.73 -8.63 -6.44
CA ASP A 104 -6.58 -9.36 -6.98
C ASP A 104 -6.91 -10.84 -7.20
N ASN A 105 -7.57 -11.49 -6.23
CA ASN A 105 -7.93 -12.90 -6.31
C ASN A 105 -8.82 -13.22 -7.51
N ILE A 106 -9.78 -12.35 -7.82
CA ILE A 106 -10.67 -12.51 -8.99
C ILE A 106 -9.88 -12.37 -10.29
N LEU A 107 -9.04 -11.33 -10.40
CA LEU A 107 -8.17 -11.12 -11.57
C LEU A 107 -7.27 -12.35 -11.79
N PHE A 108 -6.61 -12.83 -10.75
CA PHE A 108 -5.69 -13.96 -10.84
C PHE A 108 -6.38 -15.29 -11.15
N SER A 109 -7.64 -15.46 -10.75
CA SER A 109 -8.42 -16.64 -11.10
C SER A 109 -8.73 -16.74 -12.59
N VAL A 110 -8.70 -15.60 -13.31
CA VAL A 110 -8.88 -15.56 -14.76
C VAL A 110 -7.55 -15.63 -15.50
N MET A 111 -6.52 -14.95 -14.97
CA MET A 111 -5.27 -14.70 -15.71
C MET A 111 -4.18 -15.72 -15.41
N ILE A 112 -4.11 -16.28 -14.19
CA ILE A 112 -2.95 -16.99 -13.69
C ILE A 112 -3.14 -18.49 -13.68
N LYS A 113 -2.15 -19.21 -14.22
CA LYS A 113 -2.02 -20.67 -14.15
C LYS A 113 -0.74 -21.05 -13.38
N GLU A 114 -0.68 -22.30 -12.92
CA GLU A 114 0.52 -22.86 -12.28
C GLU A 114 1.74 -22.75 -13.22
N GLY A 115 2.84 -22.22 -12.72
CA GLY A 115 4.09 -22.02 -13.45
C GLY A 115 4.15 -20.75 -14.32
N ASP A 116 3.10 -19.93 -14.32
CA ASP A 116 3.12 -18.65 -15.03
C ASP A 116 4.09 -17.67 -14.39
N ILE A 117 4.74 -16.85 -15.21
CA ILE A 117 5.63 -15.78 -14.81
C ILE A 117 4.85 -14.45 -14.81
N VAL A 118 4.97 -13.70 -13.72
CA VAL A 118 4.30 -12.41 -13.55
C VAL A 118 5.35 -11.33 -13.19
N PRO A 119 5.88 -10.61 -14.19
CA PRO A 119 6.77 -9.49 -13.93
C PRO A 119 6.02 -8.27 -13.39
N GLY A 120 6.67 -7.54 -12.49
CA GLY A 120 6.13 -6.32 -11.89
C GLY A 120 7.20 -5.48 -11.18
N ASN A 121 6.77 -4.39 -10.56
CA ASN A 121 7.64 -3.46 -9.85
C ASN A 121 7.59 -3.69 -8.32
N SER A 122 8.17 -4.76 -7.80
CA SER A 122 8.09 -5.15 -6.37
C SER A 122 6.66 -5.27 -5.88
N LEU A 123 6.03 -6.37 -6.26
CA LEU A 123 4.63 -6.65 -5.90
C LEU A 123 4.42 -6.61 -4.39
N PHE A 124 3.27 -6.07 -4.00
CA PHE A 124 2.84 -6.04 -2.61
C PHE A 124 2.76 -7.46 -2.03
N ASP A 125 2.98 -7.62 -0.72
CA ASP A 125 3.05 -8.90 -0.03
C ASP A 125 1.85 -9.81 -0.29
N THR A 126 0.63 -9.31 -0.15
CA THR A 126 -0.59 -10.10 -0.41
C THR A 126 -0.77 -10.43 -1.89
N THR A 127 -0.41 -9.52 -2.80
CA THR A 127 -0.43 -9.77 -4.24
C THR A 127 0.58 -10.86 -4.61
N ARG A 128 1.82 -10.76 -4.10
CA ARG A 128 2.85 -11.80 -4.26
C ARG A 128 2.39 -13.12 -3.67
N GLY A 129 1.87 -13.10 -2.45
CA GLY A 129 1.36 -14.27 -1.76
C GLY A 129 0.25 -14.97 -2.54
N LEU A 130 -0.71 -14.24 -3.11
CA LEU A 130 -1.76 -14.81 -3.96
C LEU A 130 -1.22 -15.46 -5.23
N LEU A 131 -0.16 -14.92 -5.84
CA LEU A 131 0.52 -15.51 -6.99
C LEU A 131 1.26 -16.80 -6.58
N GLU A 132 2.06 -16.75 -5.51
CA GLU A 132 2.78 -17.92 -4.99
C GLU A 132 1.84 -19.02 -4.51
N PHE A 133 0.70 -18.67 -3.92
CA PHE A 133 -0.35 -19.65 -3.58
C PHE A 133 -0.90 -20.39 -4.82
N ARG A 134 -0.94 -19.72 -5.97
CA ARG A 134 -1.29 -20.32 -7.27
C ARG A 134 -0.10 -20.98 -7.97
N LYS A 135 1.05 -21.06 -7.30
CA LYS A 135 2.30 -21.58 -7.84
C LYS A 135 2.78 -20.82 -9.09
N ALA A 136 2.41 -19.55 -9.24
CA ALA A 136 2.98 -18.66 -10.22
C ALA A 136 4.31 -18.08 -9.70
N ILE A 137 5.10 -17.52 -10.61
CA ILE A 137 6.44 -17.03 -10.35
C ILE A 137 6.43 -15.49 -10.47
N PRO A 138 6.25 -14.75 -9.37
CA PRO A 138 6.38 -13.30 -9.38
C PRO A 138 7.84 -12.89 -9.58
N VAL A 139 8.09 -11.98 -10.54
CA VAL A 139 9.44 -11.48 -10.84
C VAL A 139 9.51 -9.98 -10.64
N ASP A 140 10.38 -9.55 -9.73
CA ASP A 140 10.62 -8.14 -9.46
C ASP A 140 11.51 -7.53 -10.55
N CYS A 141 11.01 -6.49 -11.20
CA CYS A 141 11.71 -5.70 -12.21
C CYS A 141 11.84 -4.23 -11.80
N THR A 142 11.79 -3.91 -10.51
CA THR A 142 11.95 -2.53 -10.04
C THR A 142 13.32 -1.96 -10.46
N VAL A 143 13.36 -0.67 -10.77
CA VAL A 143 14.61 0.04 -11.10
C VAL A 143 15.62 -0.05 -9.96
N LYS A 144 16.90 -0.13 -10.28
CA LYS A 144 17.99 -0.26 -9.28
C LYS A 144 18.06 0.91 -8.30
N GLU A 145 17.63 2.09 -8.71
CA GLU A 145 17.56 3.32 -7.91
C GLU A 145 16.64 3.17 -6.69
N ALA A 146 15.70 2.22 -6.72
CA ALA A 146 14.85 1.90 -5.57
C ALA A 146 15.64 1.36 -4.37
N ASN A 147 16.80 0.74 -4.62
CA ASN A 147 17.66 0.19 -3.57
C ASN A 147 18.62 1.23 -2.96
N ASP A 148 18.82 2.38 -3.61
CA ASP A 148 19.59 3.50 -3.06
C ASP A 148 18.68 4.42 -2.27
N LEU A 149 18.65 4.23 -0.95
CA LEU A 149 17.71 4.91 -0.06
C LEU A 149 17.96 6.42 0.06
N TYR A 150 19.15 6.90 -0.23
CA TYR A 150 19.56 8.26 0.09
C TYR A 150 19.76 9.14 -1.16
N SER A 151 19.75 8.56 -2.35
CA SER A 151 19.80 9.35 -3.58
C SER A 151 18.45 9.93 -3.95
N TRP A 152 18.46 11.11 -4.55
CA TRP A 152 17.28 11.68 -5.17
C TRP A 152 17.01 11.00 -6.52
N PHE A 153 15.92 10.26 -6.61
CA PHE A 153 15.37 9.79 -7.87
C PHE A 153 13.84 9.93 -7.82
N PRO A 154 13.21 10.67 -8.76
CA PRO A 154 11.81 11.10 -8.60
C PRO A 154 10.78 9.96 -8.63
N PHE A 155 11.10 8.83 -9.27
CA PHE A 155 10.18 7.72 -9.54
C PHE A 155 10.82 6.36 -9.26
N LYS A 156 11.23 6.13 -8.03
CA LYS A 156 11.83 4.86 -7.58
C LYS A 156 10.88 3.66 -7.67
N GLY A 157 9.58 3.88 -7.89
CA GLY A 157 8.59 2.85 -8.16
C GLY A 157 8.58 2.34 -9.59
N ASN A 158 9.35 2.93 -10.50
CA ASN A 158 9.41 2.53 -11.91
C ASN A 158 9.88 1.08 -12.08
N ILE A 159 9.45 0.48 -13.19
CA ILE A 159 9.98 -0.79 -13.67
C ILE A 159 11.19 -0.56 -14.58
N ASP A 160 12.20 -1.43 -14.49
CA ASP A 160 13.33 -1.48 -15.40
C ASP A 160 12.88 -2.10 -16.73
N HIS A 161 12.80 -1.29 -17.76
CA HIS A 161 12.31 -1.71 -19.09
C HIS A 161 13.22 -2.76 -19.74
N THR A 162 14.54 -2.68 -19.53
CA THR A 162 15.50 -3.63 -20.08
C THR A 162 15.29 -5.00 -19.46
N ARG A 163 15.19 -5.03 -18.14
CA ARG A 163 14.91 -6.27 -17.40
C ARG A 163 13.55 -6.87 -17.75
N LEU A 164 12.52 -6.02 -17.86
CA LEU A 164 11.20 -6.46 -18.29
C LEU A 164 11.26 -7.05 -19.71
N GLU A 165 11.89 -6.35 -20.66
CA GLU A 165 11.98 -6.83 -22.04
C GLU A 165 12.78 -8.13 -22.15
N ASP A 166 13.84 -8.30 -21.37
CA ASP A 166 14.60 -9.55 -21.32
C ASP A 166 13.75 -10.73 -20.85
N ILE A 167 12.88 -10.52 -19.84
CA ILE A 167 11.94 -11.54 -19.39
C ILE A 167 10.92 -11.87 -20.47
N LEU A 168 10.32 -10.86 -21.10
CA LEU A 168 9.33 -11.03 -22.15
C LEU A 168 9.91 -11.77 -23.37
N ARG A 169 11.14 -11.45 -23.77
CA ARG A 169 11.82 -12.04 -24.93
C ARG A 169 12.27 -13.48 -24.69
N ASN A 170 12.73 -13.79 -23.48
CA ASN A 170 13.37 -15.08 -23.18
C ASN A 170 12.38 -16.15 -22.68
N ASN A 171 11.11 -15.81 -22.54
CA ASN A 171 10.08 -16.75 -22.13
C ASN A 171 9.00 -16.85 -23.22
N PRO A 172 8.44 -18.04 -23.48
CA PRO A 172 7.33 -18.20 -24.42
C PRO A 172 6.12 -17.34 -24.00
N ASP A 173 5.41 -16.79 -24.98
CA ASP A 173 4.20 -15.94 -24.75
C ASP A 173 3.18 -16.59 -23.81
N GLU A 174 3.05 -17.92 -23.86
CA GLU A 174 2.14 -18.70 -23.04
C GLU A 174 2.53 -18.79 -21.54
N LYS A 175 3.78 -18.41 -21.20
CA LYS A 175 4.31 -18.47 -19.83
C LYS A 175 4.22 -17.14 -19.08
N ILE A 176 3.99 -16.05 -19.78
CA ILE A 176 3.83 -14.73 -19.16
C ILE A 176 2.35 -14.37 -19.21
N SER A 177 1.68 -14.54 -18.09
CA SER A 177 0.23 -14.32 -18.02
C SER A 177 -0.17 -12.85 -18.10
N CYS A 178 0.56 -11.98 -17.39
CA CYS A 178 0.36 -10.54 -17.41
C CYS A 178 1.53 -9.80 -16.73
N ILE A 179 1.62 -8.49 -17.01
CA ILE A 179 2.48 -7.55 -16.27
C ILE A 179 1.61 -6.86 -15.22
N ILE A 180 2.13 -6.71 -13.98
CA ILE A 180 1.42 -6.00 -12.90
C ILE A 180 2.32 -4.87 -12.38
N ILE A 181 1.80 -3.64 -12.38
CA ILE A 181 2.47 -2.49 -11.76
C ILE A 181 1.63 -1.98 -10.59
N THR A 182 2.27 -1.82 -9.45
CA THR A 182 1.69 -1.25 -8.24
C THR A 182 1.96 0.25 -8.17
N VAL A 183 0.92 1.05 -8.02
CA VAL A 183 0.97 2.51 -7.89
C VAL A 183 0.22 2.98 -6.62
N THR A 184 0.94 3.68 -5.67
CA THR A 184 2.39 3.81 -5.55
C THR A 184 3.00 2.50 -5.08
N ASN A 185 4.28 2.26 -5.41
CA ASN A 185 4.96 1.02 -5.02
C ASN A 185 5.28 1.00 -3.52
N ASN A 186 4.50 0.24 -2.75
CA ASN A 186 4.64 0.15 -1.30
C ASN A 186 5.97 -0.50 -0.87
N SER A 187 6.37 -1.58 -1.52
CA SER A 187 7.59 -2.34 -1.19
C SER A 187 8.88 -1.56 -1.48
N ALA A 188 8.83 -0.61 -2.42
CA ALA A 188 9.92 0.32 -2.71
C ALA A 188 9.86 1.61 -1.87
N GLY A 189 9.17 1.62 -0.73
CA GLY A 189 9.10 2.80 0.14
C GLY A 189 7.96 3.77 -0.20
N GLY A 190 6.86 3.29 -0.78
CA GLY A 190 5.72 4.13 -1.19
C GLY A 190 6.02 5.01 -2.40
N GLN A 191 6.96 4.58 -3.25
CA GLN A 191 7.50 5.38 -4.36
C GLN A 191 6.59 5.38 -5.58
N PRO A 192 6.47 6.52 -6.28
CA PRO A 192 5.62 6.64 -7.46
C PRO A 192 6.25 6.03 -8.72
N VAL A 193 5.38 5.77 -9.69
CA VAL A 193 5.68 5.36 -11.06
C VAL A 193 5.39 6.55 -11.99
N SER A 194 6.32 6.87 -12.91
CA SER A 194 6.14 7.96 -13.88
C SER A 194 5.21 7.58 -15.02
N MET A 195 4.62 8.58 -15.66
CA MET A 195 3.81 8.39 -16.86
C MET A 195 4.64 7.85 -18.03
N GLU A 196 5.85 8.35 -18.18
CA GLU A 196 6.81 7.85 -19.17
C GLU A 196 7.06 6.35 -19.01
N ASN A 197 7.24 5.88 -17.76
CA ASN A 197 7.42 4.46 -17.47
C ASN A 197 6.20 3.62 -17.85
N LEU A 198 4.99 4.07 -17.50
CA LEU A 198 3.74 3.39 -17.85
C LEU A 198 3.55 3.29 -19.36
N ARG A 199 3.87 4.36 -20.10
CA ARG A 199 3.83 4.38 -21.56
C ARG A 199 4.80 3.37 -22.19
N ALA A 200 6.02 3.30 -21.67
CA ALA A 200 7.02 2.35 -22.13
C ALA A 200 6.62 0.90 -21.85
N VAL A 201 6.05 0.63 -20.66
CA VAL A 201 5.52 -0.70 -20.35
C VAL A 201 4.38 -1.08 -21.29
N ARG A 202 3.46 -0.15 -21.62
CA ARG A 202 2.40 -0.40 -22.63
C ARG A 202 3.01 -0.78 -23.98
N GLY A 203 4.06 -0.08 -24.43
CA GLY A 203 4.74 -0.40 -25.67
C GLY A 203 5.35 -1.81 -25.67
N LEU A 204 5.94 -2.26 -24.58
CA LEU A 204 6.45 -3.62 -24.43
C LEU A 204 5.31 -4.65 -24.38
N ALA A 205 4.25 -4.36 -23.62
CA ALA A 205 3.10 -5.22 -23.52
C ALA A 205 2.43 -5.45 -24.91
N ASP A 206 2.29 -4.40 -25.73
CA ASP A 206 1.79 -4.49 -27.09
C ASP A 206 2.72 -5.31 -28.00
N LYS A 207 4.03 -5.04 -27.93
CA LYS A 207 5.05 -5.74 -28.71
C LYS A 207 5.04 -7.25 -28.48
N TYR A 208 4.87 -7.66 -27.23
CA TYR A 208 4.89 -9.06 -26.81
C TYR A 208 3.49 -9.64 -26.58
N ARG A 209 2.42 -8.89 -26.87
CA ARG A 209 1.01 -9.31 -26.75
C ARG A 209 0.64 -9.79 -25.35
N VAL A 210 1.22 -9.21 -24.31
CA VAL A 210 0.96 -9.51 -22.91
C VAL A 210 0.01 -8.47 -22.32
N LYS A 211 -0.94 -8.90 -21.51
CA LYS A 211 -1.85 -7.99 -20.78
C LYS A 211 -1.11 -7.21 -19.70
N PHE A 212 -1.52 -5.96 -19.48
CA PHE A 212 -0.95 -5.07 -18.48
C PHE A 212 -2.02 -4.57 -17.52
N PHE A 213 -1.81 -4.79 -16.20
CA PHE A 213 -2.73 -4.38 -15.15
C PHE A 213 -2.06 -3.46 -14.14
N LEU A 214 -2.85 -2.57 -13.55
CA LEU A 214 -2.44 -1.72 -12.44
C LEU A 214 -3.07 -2.21 -11.12
N ASN A 215 -2.25 -2.46 -10.10
CA ASN A 215 -2.70 -2.51 -8.71
C ASN A 215 -2.69 -1.08 -8.18
N SER A 216 -3.88 -0.53 -7.93
CA SER A 216 -4.10 0.92 -7.90
C SER A 216 -4.57 1.45 -6.54
N ALA A 217 -4.22 0.78 -5.44
CA ALA A 217 -4.64 1.19 -4.10
C ALA A 217 -4.32 2.67 -3.79
N ARG A 218 -3.22 3.21 -4.33
CA ARG A 218 -2.76 4.58 -4.10
C ARG A 218 -2.54 5.36 -5.41
N PHE A 219 -3.50 5.24 -6.30
CA PHE A 219 -3.47 5.83 -7.64
C PHE A 219 -3.50 7.36 -7.63
N ALA A 220 -4.21 7.96 -6.69
CA ALA A 220 -4.32 9.42 -6.58
C ALA A 220 -3.02 10.03 -6.03
N GLU A 221 -2.38 9.36 -5.06
CA GLU A 221 -1.04 9.74 -4.60
C GLU A 221 -0.01 9.65 -5.74
N ASN A 222 -0.09 8.61 -6.58
CA ASN A 222 0.78 8.46 -7.75
C ASN A 222 0.55 9.61 -8.77
N ALA A 223 -0.69 9.94 -9.06
CA ALA A 223 -1.03 11.05 -9.96
C ALA A 223 -0.54 12.40 -9.43
N TRP A 224 -0.58 12.62 -8.11
CA TRP A 224 0.01 13.79 -7.48
C TRP A 224 1.52 13.89 -7.72
N PHE A 225 2.25 12.78 -7.59
CA PHE A 225 3.68 12.78 -7.85
C PHE A 225 4.01 13.00 -9.33
N ILE A 226 3.23 12.45 -10.25
CA ILE A 226 3.34 12.75 -11.68
C ILE A 226 3.16 14.26 -11.90
N LYS A 227 2.08 14.84 -11.36
CA LYS A 227 1.83 16.29 -11.45
C LYS A 227 2.99 17.15 -10.94
N THR A 228 3.62 16.74 -9.84
CA THR A 228 4.60 17.56 -9.13
C THR A 228 6.05 17.26 -9.47
N ARG A 229 6.36 16.12 -10.08
CA ARG A 229 7.72 15.67 -10.36
C ARG A 229 8.02 15.42 -11.83
N GLU A 230 7.00 15.17 -12.67
CA GLU A 230 7.20 14.84 -14.08
C GLU A 230 7.01 16.07 -14.97
N SER A 231 7.94 16.30 -15.90
CA SER A 231 7.87 17.42 -16.84
C SER A 231 6.63 17.32 -17.73
N GLY A 232 5.94 18.45 -17.95
CA GLY A 232 4.75 18.53 -18.80
C GLY A 232 3.43 18.20 -18.08
N TYR A 233 3.45 17.87 -16.78
CA TYR A 233 2.23 17.51 -16.04
C TYR A 233 1.78 18.57 -15.01
N ALA A 234 2.58 19.59 -14.73
CA ALA A 234 2.28 20.59 -13.69
C ALA A 234 0.93 21.29 -13.88
N GLU A 235 0.54 21.57 -15.13
CA GLU A 235 -0.72 22.28 -15.45
C GLU A 235 -1.91 21.34 -15.64
N LYS A 236 -1.69 20.01 -15.76
CA LYS A 236 -2.78 19.06 -15.88
C LYS A 236 -3.52 18.88 -14.55
N SER A 237 -4.83 18.73 -14.62
CA SER A 237 -5.63 18.30 -13.46
C SER A 237 -5.31 16.86 -13.05
N ILE A 238 -5.57 16.50 -11.81
CA ILE A 238 -5.42 15.12 -11.33
C ILE A 238 -6.25 14.16 -12.21
N ARG A 239 -7.46 14.55 -12.58
CA ARG A 239 -8.34 13.74 -13.46
C ARG A 239 -7.72 13.47 -14.83
N GLU A 240 -7.13 14.45 -15.48
CA GLU A 240 -6.45 14.28 -16.78
C GLU A 240 -5.26 13.32 -16.65
N ILE A 241 -4.49 13.43 -15.57
CA ILE A 241 -3.37 12.54 -15.30
C ILE A 241 -3.87 11.10 -15.06
N LEU A 242 -4.95 10.93 -14.31
CA LEU A 242 -5.55 9.61 -14.05
C LEU A 242 -6.05 8.96 -15.34
N LEU A 243 -6.81 9.68 -16.16
CA LEU A 243 -7.31 9.16 -17.42
C LEU A 243 -6.17 8.73 -18.34
N GLU A 244 -5.07 9.50 -18.42
CA GLU A 244 -3.89 9.13 -19.18
C GLU A 244 -3.21 7.89 -18.57
N MET A 245 -3.00 7.86 -17.25
CA MET A 245 -2.37 6.75 -16.54
C MET A 245 -3.10 5.42 -16.77
N PHE A 246 -4.41 5.42 -16.59
CA PHE A 246 -5.22 4.23 -16.78
C PHE A 246 -5.41 3.87 -18.24
N SER A 247 -5.22 4.81 -19.20
CA SER A 247 -5.32 4.51 -20.63
C SER A 247 -4.31 3.48 -21.11
N TYR A 248 -3.18 3.34 -20.42
CA TYR A 248 -2.13 2.38 -20.76
C TYR A 248 -2.41 0.95 -20.25
N ALA A 249 -3.36 0.75 -19.34
CA ALA A 249 -3.65 -0.56 -18.75
C ALA A 249 -4.86 -1.25 -19.41
N ASP A 250 -4.82 -2.58 -19.46
CA ASP A 250 -5.95 -3.43 -19.88
C ASP A 250 -7.01 -3.55 -18.77
N GLY A 251 -6.65 -3.28 -17.53
CA GLY A 251 -7.53 -3.29 -16.38
C GLY A 251 -6.81 -2.89 -15.11
N MET A 252 -7.54 -2.90 -14.01
CA MET A 252 -7.01 -2.57 -12.69
C MET A 252 -7.67 -3.38 -11.60
N THR A 253 -6.94 -3.55 -10.50
CA THR A 253 -7.48 -3.92 -9.20
C THR A 253 -7.28 -2.77 -8.23
N MET A 254 -8.18 -2.60 -7.28
CA MET A 254 -8.09 -1.54 -6.30
C MET A 254 -8.59 -2.00 -4.93
N SER A 255 -7.79 -1.71 -3.91
CA SER A 255 -8.30 -1.58 -2.54
C SER A 255 -8.88 -0.17 -2.39
N ALA A 256 -10.14 -0.07 -1.98
CA ALA A 256 -10.79 1.22 -1.72
C ALA A 256 -10.43 1.79 -0.33
N ARG A 257 -9.65 1.06 0.43
CA ARG A 257 -9.36 1.34 1.83
C ARG A 257 -8.22 2.35 2.01
N GLU A 258 -7.60 2.79 0.92
CA GLU A 258 -6.52 3.79 0.88
C GLU A 258 -7.03 5.10 0.26
N ASP A 259 -6.87 5.30 -1.05
CA ASP A 259 -7.16 6.59 -1.70
C ASP A 259 -8.64 6.94 -1.80
N SER A 260 -9.55 5.98 -1.68
CA SER A 260 -10.99 6.30 -1.53
C SER A 260 -11.40 6.64 -0.10
N ILE A 261 -10.47 6.60 0.87
CA ILE A 261 -10.71 6.96 2.28
C ILE A 261 -11.88 6.16 2.90
N MET A 262 -11.99 4.88 2.50
CA MET A 262 -13.01 3.96 2.99
C MET A 262 -12.44 3.02 4.07
N ASN A 263 -13.33 2.50 4.91
CA ASN A 263 -12.96 1.47 5.88
C ASN A 263 -13.11 0.04 5.32
N THR A 264 -13.82 -0.11 4.20
CA THR A 264 -14.05 -1.38 3.50
C THR A 264 -14.09 -1.17 1.99
N GLY A 265 -14.07 -2.26 1.24
CA GLY A 265 -14.31 -2.25 -0.20
C GLY A 265 -13.07 -2.31 -1.06
N GLY A 266 -13.31 -2.62 -2.29
CA GLY A 266 -12.40 -2.67 -3.42
C GLY A 266 -13.18 -2.87 -4.70
N PHE A 267 -12.49 -2.95 -5.81
CA PHE A 267 -13.10 -3.30 -7.11
C PHE A 267 -12.06 -3.76 -8.12
N THR A 268 -12.55 -4.44 -9.14
CA THR A 268 -11.78 -4.77 -10.34
C THR A 268 -12.45 -4.11 -11.54
N ALA A 269 -11.65 -3.56 -12.45
CA ALA A 269 -12.15 -2.93 -13.66
C ALA A 269 -11.36 -3.36 -14.91
N PHE A 270 -12.04 -3.47 -16.05
CA PHE A 270 -11.48 -3.92 -17.32
C PHE A 270 -11.90 -3.03 -18.49
N ARG A 271 -11.08 -3.02 -19.55
CA ARG A 271 -11.47 -2.51 -20.88
C ARG A 271 -12.19 -3.56 -21.70
N ASP A 272 -11.73 -4.81 -21.59
CA ASP A 272 -12.18 -5.95 -22.38
C ASP A 272 -13.42 -6.60 -21.74
N GLU A 273 -14.55 -6.58 -22.43
CA GLU A 273 -15.79 -7.20 -22.00
C GLU A 273 -15.66 -8.73 -21.86
N GLU A 274 -14.91 -9.39 -22.74
CA GLU A 274 -14.74 -10.83 -22.67
C GLU A 274 -14.01 -11.25 -21.40
N LEU A 275 -12.94 -10.49 -21.04
CA LEU A 275 -12.22 -10.71 -19.80
C LEU A 275 -13.12 -10.46 -18.58
N TYR A 276 -13.91 -9.40 -18.59
CA TYR A 276 -14.92 -9.14 -17.56
C TYR A 276 -15.91 -10.31 -17.43
N ARG A 277 -16.48 -10.81 -18.52
CA ARG A 277 -17.42 -11.95 -18.52
C ARG A 277 -16.79 -13.22 -17.94
N LYS A 278 -15.50 -13.46 -18.19
CA LYS A 278 -14.75 -14.57 -17.58
C LYS A 278 -14.59 -14.35 -16.07
N ALA A 279 -14.33 -13.12 -15.65
CA ALA A 279 -14.11 -12.78 -14.24
C ALA A 279 -15.40 -12.79 -13.40
N VAL A 280 -16.55 -12.43 -13.98
CA VAL A 280 -17.86 -12.44 -13.30
C VAL A 280 -18.17 -13.78 -12.61
N ARG A 281 -17.79 -14.90 -13.21
CA ARG A 281 -18.00 -16.24 -12.62
C ARG A 281 -17.25 -16.40 -11.30
N PHE A 282 -16.01 -15.95 -11.25
CA PHE A 282 -15.19 -15.98 -10.04
C PHE A 282 -15.68 -14.95 -9.01
N ASN A 283 -16.04 -13.75 -9.47
CA ASN A 283 -16.67 -12.75 -8.62
C ASN A 283 -17.92 -13.31 -7.93
N THR A 284 -18.79 -13.96 -8.68
CA THR A 284 -20.04 -14.55 -8.14
C THR A 284 -19.77 -15.61 -7.07
N VAL A 285 -18.70 -16.40 -7.22
CA VAL A 285 -18.33 -17.45 -6.26
C VAL A 285 -17.66 -16.87 -5.00
N TYR A 286 -16.81 -15.86 -5.16
CA TYR A 286 -16.01 -15.35 -4.04
C TYR A 286 -16.67 -14.19 -3.31
N GLU A 287 -17.33 -13.30 -4.04
CA GLU A 287 -17.85 -12.02 -3.53
C GLU A 287 -19.37 -11.91 -3.61
N GLY A 288 -19.99 -12.60 -4.56
CA GLY A 288 -21.42 -12.53 -4.81
C GLY A 288 -21.76 -11.97 -6.18
N PHE A 289 -23.02 -11.55 -6.36
CA PHE A 289 -23.52 -11.08 -7.65
C PHE A 289 -22.73 -9.85 -8.16
N ALA A 290 -22.52 -9.76 -9.47
CA ALA A 290 -21.63 -8.77 -10.10
C ALA A 290 -21.94 -7.30 -9.77
N THR A 291 -23.19 -6.97 -9.46
CA THR A 291 -23.60 -5.60 -9.06
C THR A 291 -23.71 -5.41 -7.54
N ASN A 292 -23.29 -6.43 -6.76
CA ASN A 292 -23.27 -6.38 -5.29
C ASN A 292 -21.84 -6.60 -4.77
N GLY A 293 -21.12 -7.61 -5.25
CA GLY A 293 -19.68 -7.82 -5.04
C GLY A 293 -19.23 -7.92 -3.59
N GLY A 294 -20.07 -8.44 -2.69
CA GLY A 294 -19.72 -8.64 -1.29
C GLY A 294 -19.67 -7.37 -0.44
N ILE A 295 -20.07 -6.20 -0.97
CA ILE A 295 -20.21 -4.96 -0.20
C ILE A 295 -21.62 -4.39 -0.31
N PRO A 296 -22.17 -3.85 0.79
CA PRO A 296 -23.49 -3.23 0.78
C PRO A 296 -23.57 -2.02 -0.15
N GLY A 297 -24.74 -1.74 -0.69
CA GLY A 297 -24.99 -0.57 -1.54
C GLY A 297 -24.62 0.74 -0.87
N ARG A 298 -24.88 0.87 0.44
CA ARG A 298 -24.46 2.04 1.23
C ARG A 298 -22.96 2.28 1.20
N ASP A 299 -22.14 1.22 1.29
CA ASP A 299 -20.69 1.34 1.23
C ASP A 299 -20.21 1.65 -0.19
N MET A 300 -20.84 1.08 -1.22
CA MET A 300 -20.56 1.44 -2.62
C MET A 300 -20.79 2.93 -2.88
N ASN A 301 -21.88 3.49 -2.33
CA ASN A 301 -22.22 4.90 -2.49
C ASN A 301 -21.24 5.82 -1.75
N ALA A 302 -20.82 5.43 -0.54
CA ALA A 302 -19.77 6.15 0.21
C ALA A 302 -18.41 6.04 -0.47
N LEU A 303 -18.08 4.89 -1.09
CA LEU A 303 -16.87 4.67 -1.88
C LEU A 303 -16.85 5.60 -3.10
N ALA A 304 -17.95 5.72 -3.82
CA ALA A 304 -18.07 6.65 -4.95
C ALA A 304 -17.76 8.10 -4.54
N GLN A 305 -18.28 8.56 -3.39
CA GLN A 305 -17.94 9.86 -2.84
C GLN A 305 -16.47 9.96 -2.44
N GLY A 306 -15.92 8.92 -1.83
CA GLY A 306 -14.53 8.86 -1.39
C GLY A 306 -13.54 8.93 -2.54
N LEU A 307 -13.85 8.35 -3.70
CA LEU A 307 -13.03 8.45 -4.91
C LEU A 307 -12.88 9.90 -5.39
N TYR A 308 -13.95 10.70 -5.35
CA TYR A 308 -13.85 12.12 -5.67
C TYR A 308 -13.00 12.88 -4.66
N GLU A 309 -13.18 12.61 -3.35
CA GLU A 309 -12.44 13.29 -2.30
C GLU A 309 -10.96 12.91 -2.26
N GLY A 310 -10.64 11.64 -2.50
CA GLY A 310 -9.27 11.15 -2.56
C GLY A 310 -8.47 11.70 -3.75
N THR A 311 -9.17 12.15 -4.80
CA THR A 311 -8.57 12.78 -5.99
C THR A 311 -8.57 14.31 -5.95
N ASP A 312 -9.08 14.92 -4.87
CA ASP A 312 -9.08 16.36 -4.69
C ASP A 312 -7.63 16.89 -4.51
N PRO A 313 -7.19 17.85 -5.31
CA PRO A 313 -5.80 18.35 -5.25
C PRO A 313 -5.45 19.05 -3.92
N GLU A 314 -6.40 19.69 -3.24
CA GLU A 314 -6.14 20.32 -1.96
C GLU A 314 -5.98 19.27 -0.85
N TYR A 315 -6.78 18.20 -0.91
CA TYR A 315 -6.60 17.06 -0.04
C TYR A 315 -5.23 16.39 -0.27
N LEU A 316 -4.85 16.10 -1.52
CA LEU A 316 -3.56 15.48 -1.85
C LEU A 316 -2.39 16.36 -1.40
N ARG A 317 -2.48 17.67 -1.59
CA ARG A 317 -1.47 18.63 -1.11
C ARG A 317 -1.29 18.57 0.41
N SER A 318 -2.38 18.58 1.15
CA SER A 318 -2.37 18.46 2.61
C SER A 318 -1.79 17.12 3.06
N ARG A 319 -2.20 16.03 2.42
CA ARG A 319 -1.70 14.67 2.66
C ARG A 319 -0.18 14.58 2.50
N MET A 320 0.36 15.07 1.38
CA MET A 320 1.81 15.06 1.12
C MET A 320 2.58 15.99 2.07
N SER A 321 1.97 17.09 2.50
CA SER A 321 2.55 17.98 3.50
C SER A 321 2.75 17.27 4.84
N GLN A 322 1.78 16.51 5.31
CA GLN A 322 1.87 15.75 6.56
C GLN A 322 2.96 14.66 6.51
N ILE A 323 3.05 13.92 5.40
CA ILE A 323 4.14 12.94 5.20
C ILE A 323 5.51 13.65 5.24
N SER A 324 5.63 14.78 4.52
CA SER A 324 6.86 15.54 4.47
C SER A 324 7.22 16.14 5.84
N PHE A 325 6.23 16.54 6.64
CA PHE A 325 6.45 17.05 7.99
C PHE A 325 7.12 16.00 8.88
N LEU A 326 6.57 14.79 8.95
CA LEU A 326 7.16 13.71 9.76
C LEU A 326 8.56 13.34 9.24
N GLY A 327 8.71 13.13 7.92
CA GLY A 327 9.99 12.77 7.33
C GLY A 327 11.08 13.81 7.58
N SER A 328 10.76 15.11 7.43
CA SER A 328 11.69 16.20 7.69
C SER A 328 12.10 16.29 9.16
N LYS A 329 11.15 16.08 10.08
CA LYS A 329 11.48 16.04 11.53
C LYS A 329 12.42 14.89 11.89
N LEU A 330 12.21 13.71 11.33
CA LEU A 330 13.10 12.58 11.54
C LEU A 330 14.50 12.86 10.99
N LYS A 331 14.60 13.47 9.80
CA LYS A 331 15.90 13.91 9.23
C LYS A 331 16.60 14.97 10.11
N GLU A 332 15.88 15.97 10.62
CA GLU A 332 16.43 16.96 11.55
C GLU A 332 17.07 16.30 12.78
N TYR A 333 16.54 15.16 13.20
CA TYR A 333 17.07 14.36 14.32
C TYR A 333 18.20 13.41 13.93
N GLY A 334 18.62 13.39 12.66
CA GLY A 334 19.66 12.51 12.15
C GLY A 334 19.23 11.05 11.99
N ILE A 335 17.92 10.79 11.99
CA ILE A 335 17.37 9.44 11.82
C ILE A 335 17.45 9.04 10.34
N PRO A 336 17.97 7.83 10.03
CA PRO A 336 18.11 7.37 8.65
C PRO A 336 16.74 7.00 8.06
N VAL A 337 16.22 7.84 7.16
CA VAL A 337 14.96 7.63 6.44
C VAL A 337 15.20 7.53 4.94
N ALA A 338 14.38 6.74 4.27
CA ALA A 338 14.44 6.60 2.81
C ALA A 338 13.96 7.89 2.12
N GLU A 339 14.66 8.29 1.07
CA GLU A 339 14.39 9.49 0.26
C GLU A 339 14.30 9.16 -1.23
N PRO A 340 13.53 9.95 -2.01
CA PRO A 340 12.55 10.95 -1.55
C PRO A 340 11.40 10.29 -0.78
N PHE A 341 10.66 11.07 0.04
CA PHE A 341 9.51 10.53 0.76
C PHE A 341 8.42 10.07 -0.21
N GLY A 342 7.81 8.91 0.12
CA GLY A 342 6.67 8.36 -0.61
C GLY A 342 5.34 9.01 -0.25
N GLY A 343 4.22 8.44 -0.70
CA GLY A 343 2.88 9.04 -0.58
C GLY A 343 2.14 8.75 0.73
N HIS A 344 2.39 7.61 1.38
CA HIS A 344 1.55 7.16 2.47
C HIS A 344 2.27 6.90 3.80
N ALA A 345 3.60 6.84 3.77
CA ALA A 345 4.41 6.46 4.93
C ALA A 345 5.80 7.07 4.87
N ILE A 346 6.47 7.10 6.03
CA ILE A 346 7.91 7.28 6.15
C ILE A 346 8.54 5.91 6.44
N TYR A 347 9.67 5.64 5.78
CA TYR A 347 10.41 4.39 5.91
C TYR A 347 11.77 4.67 6.57
N ILE A 348 11.99 4.10 7.75
CA ILE A 348 13.25 4.19 8.48
C ILE A 348 14.12 3.00 8.10
N ASP A 349 15.37 3.25 7.73
CA ASP A 349 16.40 2.22 7.52
C ASP A 349 16.81 1.63 8.87
N ALA A 350 16.32 0.44 9.16
CA ALA A 350 16.51 -0.20 10.44
C ALA A 350 17.93 -0.74 10.63
N GLU A 351 18.60 -1.19 9.58
CA GLU A 351 20.00 -1.66 9.67
C GLU A 351 20.94 -0.51 10.05
N ARG A 352 20.75 0.65 9.44
CA ARG A 352 21.53 1.84 9.77
C ARG A 352 21.13 2.45 11.10
N PHE A 353 19.88 2.30 11.52
CA PHE A 353 19.41 2.75 12.83
C PHE A 353 19.98 1.90 13.96
N LEU A 354 19.96 0.55 13.83
CA LEU A 354 20.40 -0.43 14.81
C LEU A 354 21.58 -1.30 14.30
N PRO A 355 22.75 -0.71 14.05
CA PRO A 355 23.87 -1.43 13.42
C PRO A 355 24.48 -2.53 14.29
N MET A 356 24.07 -2.64 15.56
CA MET A 356 24.51 -3.69 16.48
C MET A 356 23.62 -4.94 16.44
N VAL A 357 22.47 -4.89 15.77
CA VAL A 357 21.56 -6.03 15.62
C VAL A 357 21.80 -6.69 14.26
N PRO A 358 22.23 -7.98 14.24
CA PRO A 358 22.43 -8.69 12.98
C PRO A 358 21.16 -8.78 12.15
N LYS A 359 21.30 -8.85 10.82
CA LYS A 359 20.16 -8.94 9.91
C LYS A 359 19.30 -10.18 10.15
N GLU A 360 19.94 -11.29 10.54
CA GLU A 360 19.31 -12.56 10.89
C GLU A 360 18.47 -12.48 12.16
N GLU A 361 18.66 -11.45 12.97
CA GLU A 361 17.94 -11.17 14.20
C GLU A 361 16.86 -10.09 14.03
N PHE A 362 16.51 -9.74 12.80
CA PHE A 362 15.38 -8.88 12.41
C PHE A 362 15.42 -7.46 12.99
N PRO A 363 16.40 -6.63 12.64
CA PRO A 363 16.59 -5.28 13.21
C PRO A 363 15.36 -4.38 13.03
N ALA A 364 14.60 -4.51 11.95
CA ALA A 364 13.37 -3.75 11.73
C ALA A 364 12.29 -4.10 12.77
N GLN A 365 12.11 -5.39 13.09
CA GLN A 365 11.14 -5.81 14.12
C GLN A 365 11.58 -5.40 15.52
N VAL A 366 12.90 -5.41 15.80
CA VAL A 366 13.44 -4.87 17.04
C VAL A 366 13.08 -3.40 17.18
N LEU A 367 13.31 -2.61 16.13
CA LEU A 367 12.99 -1.17 16.14
C LEU A 367 11.49 -0.92 16.28
N VAL A 368 10.62 -1.70 15.61
CA VAL A 368 9.16 -1.68 15.80
C VAL A 368 8.79 -1.85 17.27
N SER A 369 9.36 -2.86 17.93
CA SER A 369 9.09 -3.14 19.33
C SER A 369 9.59 -2.03 20.28
N GLU A 370 10.77 -1.48 20.01
CA GLU A 370 11.37 -0.40 20.80
C GLU A 370 10.60 0.93 20.66
N ILE A 371 10.11 1.25 19.46
CA ILE A 371 9.25 2.43 19.22
C ILE A 371 7.92 2.26 19.97
N TYR A 372 7.32 1.07 19.93
CA TYR A 372 6.10 0.79 20.67
C TYR A 372 6.31 0.90 22.19
N ILE A 373 7.35 0.28 22.75
CA ILE A 373 7.67 0.37 24.19
C ILE A 373 7.89 1.83 24.61
N GLU A 374 8.59 2.62 23.79
CA GLU A 374 8.91 4.01 24.11
C GLU A 374 7.69 4.90 24.21
N GLY A 375 6.76 4.83 23.24
CA GLY A 375 5.66 5.80 23.14
C GLY A 375 4.30 5.26 22.75
N GLY A 376 4.09 3.93 22.73
CA GLY A 376 2.82 3.34 22.30
C GLY A 376 2.51 3.57 20.81
N VAL A 377 3.53 3.85 20.01
CA VAL A 377 3.39 4.02 18.55
C VAL A 377 3.54 2.66 17.87
N ARG A 378 2.46 2.14 17.30
CA ARG A 378 2.47 0.89 16.56
C ARG A 378 2.86 1.15 15.10
N THR A 379 3.93 0.51 14.64
CA THR A 379 4.47 0.60 13.28
C THR A 379 4.60 -0.80 12.69
N SER A 380 5.03 -0.93 11.42
CA SER A 380 5.21 -2.24 10.80
C SER A 380 6.64 -2.44 10.30
N GLU A 381 7.12 -3.66 10.43
CA GLU A 381 8.31 -4.14 9.74
C GLU A 381 8.00 -4.30 8.24
N VAL A 382 8.93 -3.90 7.36
CA VAL A 382 8.96 -4.19 5.93
C VAL A 382 10.38 -4.67 5.60
N GLY A 383 10.64 -5.90 5.92
CA GLY A 383 11.96 -6.51 5.83
C GLY A 383 11.86 -8.04 5.74
N ALA A 384 12.78 -8.75 6.39
CA ALA A 384 12.90 -10.21 6.27
C ALA A 384 11.68 -10.99 6.78
N LEU A 385 10.95 -10.50 7.79
CA LEU A 385 9.75 -11.18 8.26
C LEU A 385 8.61 -11.05 7.26
N MET A 386 8.37 -9.84 6.74
CA MET A 386 7.34 -9.60 5.71
C MET A 386 7.69 -10.24 4.37
N ALA A 387 8.99 -10.30 4.00
CA ALA A 387 9.43 -10.95 2.76
C ALA A 387 9.18 -12.46 2.75
N ASP A 388 8.87 -13.02 3.92
CA ASP A 388 8.54 -14.43 4.13
C ASP A 388 9.69 -15.38 3.75
N ARG A 389 9.41 -16.66 3.65
CA ARG A 389 10.35 -17.68 3.20
C ARG A 389 10.21 -17.95 1.71
N ASN A 390 11.28 -18.40 1.10
CA ASN A 390 11.19 -18.97 -0.22
C ASN A 390 10.23 -20.18 -0.19
N PRO A 391 9.18 -20.24 -1.03
CA PRO A 391 8.17 -21.30 -0.96
C PRO A 391 8.74 -22.69 -1.27
N LEU A 392 9.86 -22.77 -2.01
CA LEU A 392 10.50 -24.05 -2.40
C LEU A 392 11.61 -24.48 -1.43
N THR A 393 12.56 -23.56 -1.09
CA THR A 393 13.71 -23.90 -0.24
C THR A 393 13.44 -23.73 1.24
N ARG A 394 12.38 -23.00 1.60
CA ARG A 394 12.02 -22.60 2.97
C ARG A 394 13.07 -21.74 3.69
N GLU A 395 14.06 -21.25 2.98
CA GLU A 395 15.04 -20.29 3.49
C GLU A 395 14.39 -18.90 3.65
N ASN A 396 14.87 -18.12 4.64
CA ASN A 396 14.45 -16.72 4.79
C ASN A 396 14.84 -15.92 3.54
N ARG A 397 13.93 -15.08 3.08
CA ARG A 397 14.27 -14.04 2.12
C ARG A 397 14.76 -12.82 2.90
N TYR A 398 15.92 -12.33 2.53
CA TYR A 398 16.47 -11.10 3.06
C TYR A 398 16.41 -10.03 1.97
N PRO A 399 15.48 -9.08 2.04
CA PRO A 399 15.43 -7.97 1.08
C PRO A 399 16.68 -7.11 1.20
N VAL A 400 16.97 -6.31 0.18
CA VAL A 400 18.11 -5.40 0.18
C VAL A 400 18.05 -4.42 1.35
N ASN A 401 16.85 -3.95 1.67
CA ASN A 401 16.60 -2.98 2.72
C ASN A 401 15.69 -3.55 3.81
N GLU A 402 15.99 -3.22 5.05
CA GLU A 402 15.20 -3.54 6.24
C GLU A 402 14.52 -2.26 6.76
N PHE A 403 13.20 -2.16 6.60
CA PHE A 403 12.47 -0.95 6.94
C PHE A 403 11.58 -1.09 8.18
N VAL A 404 11.48 0.01 8.93
CA VAL A 404 10.29 0.28 9.74
C VAL A 404 9.43 1.29 8.98
N ARG A 405 8.20 0.90 8.67
CA ARG A 405 7.21 1.71 8.00
C ARG A 405 6.31 2.41 9.00
N LEU A 406 6.23 3.72 8.92
CA LEU A 406 5.30 4.57 9.67
C LEU A 406 4.20 5.00 8.69
N ALA A 407 3.18 4.15 8.52
CA ALA A 407 2.06 4.42 7.62
C ALA A 407 1.06 5.37 8.29
N ILE A 408 0.78 6.52 7.67
CA ILE A 408 -0.07 7.56 8.28
C ILE A 408 -1.50 7.38 7.77
N PRO A 409 -2.49 7.04 8.65
CA PRO A 409 -3.90 7.00 8.29
C PRO A 409 -4.41 8.35 7.78
N ARG A 410 -5.32 8.32 6.81
CA ARG A 410 -5.85 9.51 6.15
C ARG A 410 -6.83 10.25 7.05
N ARG A 411 -6.60 11.55 7.32
CA ARG A 411 -7.48 12.45 8.11
C ARG A 411 -7.65 12.05 9.57
N VAL A 412 -6.74 11.24 10.16
CA VAL A 412 -6.87 10.74 11.54
C VAL A 412 -5.98 11.53 12.50
N TYR A 413 -4.72 11.67 12.17
CA TYR A 413 -3.74 12.31 13.02
C TYR A 413 -3.37 13.72 12.54
N SER A 414 -3.11 14.63 13.49
CA SER A 414 -2.59 15.98 13.23
C SER A 414 -1.06 16.01 13.22
N ASP A 415 -0.48 17.13 12.81
CA ASP A 415 0.98 17.35 12.85
C ASP A 415 1.54 17.29 14.29
N ASN A 416 0.72 17.62 15.32
CA ASN A 416 1.13 17.43 16.71
C ASN A 416 1.35 15.96 17.06
N HIS A 417 0.49 15.05 16.56
CA HIS A 417 0.71 13.61 16.71
C HIS A 417 1.97 13.17 15.97
N MET A 418 2.22 13.71 14.78
CA MET A 418 3.45 13.40 14.03
C MET A 418 4.68 13.94 14.75
N GLY A 419 4.58 15.10 15.40
CA GLY A 419 5.63 15.65 16.28
C GLY A 419 5.94 14.74 17.47
N TYR A 420 4.91 14.17 18.10
CA TYR A 420 5.07 13.17 19.15
C TYR A 420 5.75 11.91 18.63
N VAL A 421 5.31 11.36 17.49
CA VAL A 421 5.95 10.20 16.86
C VAL A 421 7.44 10.46 16.60
N ALA A 422 7.78 11.62 16.04
CA ALA A 422 9.17 11.97 15.77
C ALA A 422 10.00 12.04 17.07
N ALA A 423 9.44 12.56 18.17
CA ALA A 423 10.10 12.60 19.47
C ALA A 423 10.31 11.19 20.06
N VAL A 424 9.33 10.30 19.95
CA VAL A 424 9.43 8.89 20.36
C VAL A 424 10.57 8.20 19.61
N VAL A 425 10.60 8.31 18.29
CA VAL A 425 11.68 7.71 17.47
C VAL A 425 13.05 8.29 17.84
N LYS A 426 13.13 9.61 18.10
CA LYS A 426 14.37 10.27 18.57
C LYS A 426 14.85 9.70 19.88
N ASN A 427 13.95 9.47 20.85
CA ASN A 427 14.32 8.89 22.17
C ASN A 427 14.93 7.50 21.98
N VAL A 428 14.35 6.65 21.12
CA VAL A 428 14.93 5.35 20.77
C VAL A 428 16.29 5.52 20.11
N PHE A 429 16.42 6.46 19.17
CA PHE A 429 17.68 6.73 18.45
C PHE A 429 18.81 7.17 19.40
N ASN A 430 18.50 7.99 20.40
CA ASN A 430 19.48 8.45 21.38
C ASN A 430 20.08 7.32 22.23
N ARG A 431 19.34 6.21 22.43
CA ARG A 431 19.78 5.04 23.20
C ARG A 431 20.10 3.82 22.34
N LYS A 432 20.16 3.96 21.03
CA LYS A 432 20.37 2.85 20.08
C LYS A 432 21.60 1.98 20.39
N GLY A 433 22.66 2.57 20.96
CA GLY A 433 23.86 1.84 21.38
C GLY A 433 23.65 0.81 22.51
N THR A 434 22.49 0.86 23.18
CA THR A 434 22.12 -0.15 24.22
C THR A 434 21.25 -1.28 23.65
N ILE A 435 20.82 -1.15 22.39
CA ILE A 435 19.95 -2.12 21.70
C ILE A 435 20.86 -2.98 20.82
N ASN A 436 21.27 -4.11 21.34
CA ASN A 436 22.25 -5.01 20.71
C ASN A 436 21.82 -6.47 20.65
N LYS A 437 20.56 -6.74 20.97
CA LYS A 437 19.93 -8.06 20.87
C LYS A 437 18.71 -7.99 19.97
N GLY A 438 18.54 -9.02 19.19
CA GLY A 438 17.43 -9.16 18.28
C GLY A 438 16.41 -10.20 18.70
N PHE A 439 15.77 -10.77 17.70
CA PHE A 439 14.75 -11.80 17.87
C PHE A 439 15.11 -13.06 17.11
N ARG A 440 14.58 -14.18 17.57
CA ARG A 440 14.48 -15.42 16.80
C ARG A 440 13.02 -15.84 16.68
N ILE A 441 12.68 -16.53 15.59
CA ILE A 441 11.35 -17.06 15.37
C ILE A 441 11.15 -18.27 16.26
N LYS A 442 10.14 -18.19 17.13
CA LYS A 442 9.71 -19.29 18.01
C LYS A 442 8.67 -20.17 17.31
N LYS A 443 7.73 -19.53 16.59
CA LYS A 443 6.67 -20.20 15.84
C LYS A 443 6.28 -19.37 14.64
N GLU A 444 5.99 -20.02 13.53
CA GLU A 444 5.51 -19.37 12.29
C GLU A 444 4.58 -20.29 11.51
N GLU A 445 3.67 -19.68 10.75
CA GLU A 445 2.87 -20.36 9.75
C GLU A 445 3.62 -20.41 8.39
N PRO A 446 3.33 -21.37 7.52
CA PRO A 446 4.08 -21.56 6.26
C PRO A 446 3.86 -20.45 5.23
N PHE A 447 2.90 -19.55 5.43
CA PHE A 447 2.46 -18.54 4.48
C PHE A 447 2.01 -17.26 5.18
N LEU A 448 2.43 -16.08 4.67
CA LEU A 448 2.16 -14.76 5.27
C LEU A 448 2.46 -14.74 6.79
N ARG A 449 3.58 -15.32 7.15
CA ARG A 449 3.98 -15.61 8.54
C ARG A 449 3.96 -14.38 9.45
N TYR A 450 4.30 -13.21 8.94
CA TYR A 450 4.47 -12.01 9.75
C TYR A 450 3.19 -11.54 10.46
N PHE A 451 2.01 -11.96 9.97
CA PHE A 451 0.75 -11.68 10.67
C PHE A 451 0.56 -12.49 11.96
N THR A 452 1.14 -13.69 12.04
CA THR A 452 0.82 -14.68 13.08
C THR A 452 2.04 -15.23 13.81
N LEU A 453 3.26 -14.89 13.39
CA LEU A 453 4.48 -15.42 13.98
C LEU A 453 4.62 -15.02 15.47
N GLU A 454 5.29 -15.90 16.22
CA GLU A 454 5.74 -15.63 17.58
C GLU A 454 7.27 -15.49 17.60
N LEU A 455 7.74 -14.45 18.24
CA LEU A 455 9.16 -14.17 18.43
C LEU A 455 9.57 -14.29 19.90
N GLU A 456 10.86 -14.53 20.11
CA GLU A 456 11.48 -14.42 21.43
C GLU A 456 12.82 -13.68 21.33
N SER A 457 13.22 -12.98 22.38
CA SER A 457 14.51 -12.27 22.43
C SER A 457 15.67 -13.26 22.44
N VAL A 458 16.74 -12.95 21.70
CA VAL A 458 18.01 -13.68 21.70
C VAL A 458 18.82 -13.42 22.97
#